data_3d7d052136cb37a6f84e1bffd80038f8
#
_entry.id   3d7d052136cb37a6f84e1bffd80038f8
#
_cell.length_a   1.000
_cell.length_b   1.000
_cell.length_c   1.000
_cell.angle_alpha   90.00
_cell.angle_beta   90.00
_cell.angle_gamma   90.00
#
_symmetry.space_group_name_H-M   'P 1'
#
loop_
_entity.id
_entity.type
_entity.pdbx_description
1 polymer ?
#
loop_
_entity_poly.entity_id
_entity_poly.type
_entity_poly.pdbx_seq_one_letter_code
_entity_poly.pdbx_strand_id
1 'polypeptide(L)'
;FSQIQSNLGGKTCPVSTNIAVLNPKPGVTVSPAFTIPVGTAFKLTGAGTGTAGEVLTYCWEQNDDATVVGGTATLPSPTKTNGPNFRSRLPSASPVRYFPQFSDVLAGNLVNTWETVSTVARSLAFAFTVRDNNTGVYGGQTNSAATVVTVVDAGGAFAITNPSTANVSWNAGSTQTVTWSVAGTTGSGINTANVNILLSTDGGATFPIVLAAGTTNDGSETVILPSTPSATCRIMIEAV
;
A
#
# COMPACT_ATOMS: atom_id res chain seq x y z
N PHE A 1 -3.16 23.82 2.88
CA PHE A 1 -3.81 24.32 1.64
C PHE A 1 -5.18 24.93 1.95
N SER A 2 -6.06 24.23 2.64
CA SER A 2 -7.41 24.72 3.01
C SER A 2 -7.39 26.02 3.83
N GLN A 3 -6.43 26.21 4.73
CA GLN A 3 -6.26 27.44 5.50
C GLN A 3 -5.86 28.63 4.61
N ILE A 4 -5.01 28.39 3.60
CA ILE A 4 -4.63 29.43 2.63
C ILE A 4 -5.86 29.81 1.80
N GLN A 5 -6.61 28.83 1.31
CA GLN A 5 -7.84 29.09 0.54
C GLN A 5 -8.89 29.85 1.36
N SER A 6 -9.09 29.47 2.63
CA SER A 6 -10.01 30.15 3.54
C SER A 6 -9.60 31.62 3.78
N ASN A 7 -8.28 31.84 3.96
CA ASN A 7 -7.76 33.19 4.17
C ASN A 7 -7.92 34.09 2.92
N LEU A 8 -7.68 33.53 1.72
CA LEU A 8 -7.81 34.22 0.45
C LEU A 8 -9.30 34.51 0.12
N GLY A 9 -10.20 33.56 0.43
CA GLY A 9 -11.64 33.72 0.18
C GLY A 9 -12.29 34.88 0.95
N GLY A 10 -11.70 35.32 2.07
CA GLY A 10 -12.15 36.47 2.84
C GLY A 10 -11.60 37.84 2.40
N LYS A 11 -10.79 37.88 1.32
CA LYS A 11 -10.18 39.12 0.83
C LYS A 11 -10.92 39.68 -0.39
N THR A 12 -11.10 40.97 -0.42
CA THR A 12 -11.77 41.69 -1.52
C THR A 12 -10.83 42.09 -2.65
N CYS A 13 -9.51 41.89 -2.46
CA CYS A 13 -8.48 42.35 -3.37
C CYS A 13 -8.16 41.36 -4.54
N PRO A 14 -8.21 40.05 -4.37
CA PRO A 14 -7.92 39.13 -5.49
C PRO A 14 -9.15 39.00 -6.40
N VAL A 15 -8.92 39.09 -7.70
CA VAL A 15 -9.88 38.63 -8.71
C VAL A 15 -9.83 37.11 -8.73
N SER A 16 -10.91 36.44 -8.36
CA SER A 16 -11.00 34.98 -8.42
C SER A 16 -11.82 34.56 -9.62
N THR A 17 -11.29 33.60 -10.40
CA THR A 17 -12.04 32.92 -11.46
C THR A 17 -12.33 31.49 -11.00
N ASN A 18 -13.55 31.05 -11.11
CA ASN A 18 -13.91 29.67 -10.79
C ASN A 18 -13.47 28.75 -11.92
N ILE A 19 -12.35 28.05 -11.71
CA ILE A 19 -11.80 27.08 -12.68
C ILE A 19 -12.43 25.70 -12.55
N ALA A 20 -13.20 25.42 -11.50
CA ALA A 20 -13.82 24.13 -11.26
C ALA A 20 -14.85 23.72 -12.33
N VAL A 21 -15.42 24.69 -13.05
CA VAL A 21 -16.34 24.46 -14.17
C VAL A 21 -15.59 24.16 -15.48
N LEU A 22 -14.35 24.68 -15.60
CA LEU A 22 -13.55 24.64 -16.83
C LEU A 22 -12.50 23.52 -16.80
N ASN A 23 -12.02 23.19 -15.61
CA ASN A 23 -11.20 22.01 -15.33
C ASN A 23 -11.63 21.45 -13.96
N PRO A 24 -12.61 20.53 -13.90
CA PRO A 24 -13.08 19.97 -12.65
C PRO A 24 -11.96 19.13 -12.01
N LYS A 25 -11.88 19.21 -10.67
CA LYS A 25 -10.92 18.37 -9.93
C LYS A 25 -11.21 16.90 -10.16
N PRO A 26 -10.17 16.03 -10.23
CA PRO A 26 -10.36 14.60 -10.44
C PRO A 26 -11.19 13.97 -9.30
N GLY A 27 -11.96 12.95 -9.64
CA GLY A 27 -12.58 12.08 -8.63
C GLY A 27 -11.50 11.28 -7.91
N VAL A 28 -11.75 10.93 -6.63
CA VAL A 28 -10.82 10.17 -5.81
C VAL A 28 -11.58 9.19 -4.93
N THR A 29 -11.10 7.94 -4.89
CA THR A 29 -11.55 6.92 -3.94
C THR A 29 -10.35 6.17 -3.38
N VAL A 30 -10.48 5.64 -2.17
CA VAL A 30 -9.44 4.86 -1.49
C VAL A 30 -10.02 3.61 -0.87
N SER A 31 -9.19 2.60 -0.66
CA SER A 31 -9.56 1.42 0.13
C SER A 31 -10.08 1.86 1.51
N PRO A 32 -11.10 1.20 2.06
CA PRO A 32 -11.54 1.42 3.44
C PRO A 32 -10.39 1.27 4.43
N ALA A 33 -10.56 1.79 5.63
CA ALA A 33 -9.65 1.51 6.74
C ALA A 33 -9.64 -0.01 7.05
N PHE A 34 -8.47 -0.54 7.38
CA PHE A 34 -8.29 -1.94 7.73
C PHE A 34 -7.24 -2.12 8.82
N THR A 35 -7.19 -3.34 9.38
CA THR A 35 -6.26 -3.70 10.45
C THR A 35 -5.27 -4.75 9.95
N ILE A 36 -4.00 -4.63 10.37
CA ILE A 36 -2.93 -5.56 10.05
C ILE A 36 -2.17 -5.96 11.32
N PRO A 37 -1.51 -7.12 11.36
CA PRO A 37 -0.62 -7.47 12.46
C PRO A 37 0.69 -6.67 12.40
N VAL A 38 1.37 -6.55 13.55
CA VAL A 38 2.72 -5.98 13.65
C VAL A 38 3.70 -6.66 12.69
N GLY A 39 4.71 -5.93 12.23
CA GLY A 39 5.78 -6.48 11.39
C GLY A 39 5.38 -6.88 9.97
N THR A 40 4.16 -6.56 9.54
CA THR A 40 3.61 -6.99 8.24
C THR A 40 3.67 -5.86 7.22
N ALA A 41 4.17 -6.18 6.02
CA ALA A 41 4.09 -5.28 4.86
C ALA A 41 2.64 -5.26 4.33
N PHE A 42 2.24 -4.13 3.76
CA PHE A 42 0.88 -3.96 3.22
C PHE A 42 0.87 -3.12 1.94
N LYS A 43 -0.25 -3.15 1.23
CA LYS A 43 -0.47 -2.27 0.06
C LYS A 43 -1.69 -1.40 0.29
N LEU A 44 -1.66 -0.18 -0.24
CA LEU A 44 -2.82 0.70 -0.34
C LEU A 44 -3.19 0.85 -1.81
N THR A 45 -4.48 0.81 -2.08
CA THR A 45 -5.04 0.96 -3.42
C THR A 45 -6.00 2.13 -3.43
N GLY A 46 -5.82 3.02 -4.39
CA GLY A 46 -6.75 4.10 -4.66
C GLY A 46 -7.29 4.01 -6.09
N ALA A 47 -8.20 4.89 -6.42
CA ALA A 47 -8.62 5.12 -7.78
C ALA A 47 -8.90 6.61 -8.01
N GLY A 48 -8.63 7.06 -9.23
CA GLY A 48 -8.95 8.40 -9.68
C GLY A 48 -9.77 8.37 -10.96
N THR A 49 -10.64 9.36 -11.12
CA THR A 49 -11.34 9.61 -12.38
C THR A 49 -11.09 11.05 -12.81
N GLY A 50 -10.82 11.26 -14.09
CA GLY A 50 -10.60 12.57 -14.69
C GLY A 50 -11.45 12.76 -15.93
N THR A 51 -11.32 13.91 -16.56
CA THR A 51 -11.91 14.21 -17.86
C THR A 51 -11.22 13.38 -18.94
N ALA A 52 -11.94 13.05 -20.00
CA ALA A 52 -11.40 12.26 -21.10
C ALA A 52 -10.13 12.90 -21.70
N GLY A 53 -9.07 12.11 -21.80
CA GLY A 53 -7.77 12.55 -22.32
C GLY A 53 -6.77 13.03 -21.25
N GLU A 54 -7.16 13.16 -19.99
CA GLU A 54 -6.25 13.49 -18.90
C GLU A 54 -5.38 12.30 -18.50
N VAL A 55 -4.12 12.59 -18.17
CA VAL A 55 -3.17 11.60 -17.66
C VAL A 55 -3.04 11.80 -16.15
N LEU A 56 -3.71 10.93 -15.40
CA LEU A 56 -3.70 11.01 -13.94
C LEU A 56 -2.38 10.49 -13.36
N THR A 57 -1.93 11.14 -12.30
CA THR A 57 -0.86 10.64 -11.43
C THR A 57 -1.31 10.59 -9.98
N TYR A 58 -0.70 9.67 -9.24
CA TYR A 58 -1.13 9.27 -7.92
C TYR A 58 0.02 9.35 -6.92
N CYS A 59 -0.30 9.76 -5.69
CA CYS A 59 0.67 9.77 -4.60
C CYS A 59 0.00 9.31 -3.31
N TRP A 60 0.59 8.32 -2.66
CA TRP A 60 0.27 7.92 -1.30
C TRP A 60 1.32 8.46 -0.33
N GLU A 61 0.88 9.14 0.71
CA GLU A 61 1.76 9.72 1.73
C GLU A 61 1.24 9.39 3.12
N GLN A 62 2.15 9.05 4.03
CA GLN A 62 1.80 8.93 5.44
C GLN A 62 1.69 10.32 6.05
N ASN A 63 0.56 10.60 6.73
CA ASN A 63 0.19 11.91 7.26
C ASN A 63 -0.04 11.88 8.78
N ASP A 64 0.82 11.15 9.49
CA ASP A 64 0.79 11.13 10.96
C ASP A 64 1.56 12.32 11.52
N ASP A 65 0.99 12.98 12.53
CA ASP A 65 1.67 14.04 13.26
C ASP A 65 2.86 13.51 14.06
N ALA A 66 4.00 14.17 13.92
CA ALA A 66 5.18 13.90 14.72
C ALA A 66 5.18 14.79 15.97
N THR A 67 5.24 14.18 17.14
CA THR A 67 5.37 14.92 18.41
C THR A 67 6.80 15.40 18.67
N VAL A 68 7.78 14.81 17.98
CA VAL A 68 9.20 15.18 18.03
C VAL A 68 9.66 15.59 16.65
N VAL A 69 10.24 16.77 16.52
CA VAL A 69 10.78 17.30 15.26
C VAL A 69 12.30 17.48 15.35
N GLY A 70 13.01 17.00 14.34
CA GLY A 70 14.47 17.09 14.24
C GLY A 70 15.22 15.92 14.89
N GLY A 71 16.47 15.76 14.47
CA GLY A 71 17.37 14.71 14.96
C GLY A 71 16.96 13.28 14.56
N THR A 72 17.68 12.31 15.09
CA THR A 72 17.46 10.88 14.80
C THR A 72 16.13 10.34 15.32
N ALA A 73 15.52 10.99 16.32
CA ALA A 73 14.20 10.60 16.85
C ALA A 73 13.05 10.76 15.86
N THR A 74 13.25 11.53 14.78
CA THR A 74 12.26 11.69 13.71
C THR A 74 12.37 10.62 12.62
N LEU A 75 13.48 9.88 12.57
CA LEU A 75 13.67 8.81 11.59
C LEU A 75 12.66 7.69 11.77
N PRO A 76 12.31 6.96 10.71
CA PRO A 76 11.53 5.74 10.80
C PRO A 76 12.11 4.76 11.81
N SER A 77 11.25 4.16 12.63
CA SER A 77 11.65 3.14 13.61
C SER A 77 10.52 2.15 13.81
N PRO A 78 10.82 0.83 13.92
CA PRO A 78 9.79 -0.19 14.08
C PRO A 78 9.00 -0.04 15.40
N THR A 79 9.61 0.55 16.42
CA THR A 79 8.99 0.75 17.75
C THR A 79 8.38 2.14 17.95
N LYS A 80 8.36 2.96 16.89
CA LYS A 80 7.81 4.31 16.93
C LYS A 80 6.29 4.28 17.05
N THR A 81 5.75 4.99 18.04
CA THR A 81 4.30 5.00 18.31
C THR A 81 3.56 6.15 17.65
N ASN A 82 4.26 7.18 17.16
CA ASN A 82 3.69 8.35 16.48
C ASN A 82 4.61 8.86 15.38
N GLY A 83 4.09 9.76 14.53
CA GLY A 83 4.81 10.28 13.37
C GLY A 83 5.02 9.26 12.25
N PRO A 84 5.49 9.71 11.08
CA PRO A 84 5.59 8.86 9.90
C PRO A 84 6.75 7.85 9.98
N ASN A 85 6.52 6.68 9.41
CA ASN A 85 7.51 5.61 9.19
C ASN A 85 7.79 5.37 7.71
N PHE A 86 7.05 6.02 6.81
CA PHE A 86 7.20 5.85 5.37
C PHE A 86 7.38 7.21 4.71
N ARG A 87 8.49 7.37 3.98
CA ARG A 87 8.81 8.61 3.27
C ARG A 87 7.84 8.89 2.13
N SER A 88 7.67 10.17 1.79
CA SER A 88 7.00 10.57 0.55
C SER A 88 7.79 10.11 -0.68
N ARG A 89 7.07 9.82 -1.76
CA ARG A 89 7.64 9.42 -3.05
C ARG A 89 7.04 10.28 -4.17
N LEU A 90 7.74 10.33 -5.28
CA LEU A 90 7.22 11.02 -6.47
C LEU A 90 5.89 10.38 -6.91
N PRO A 91 4.97 11.18 -7.44
CA PRO A 91 3.75 10.66 -8.05
C PRO A 91 4.06 9.65 -9.16
N SER A 92 3.19 8.65 -9.30
CA SER A 92 3.30 7.59 -10.30
C SER A 92 2.00 7.42 -11.06
N ALA A 93 2.04 6.69 -12.19
CA ALA A 93 0.84 6.30 -12.94
C ALA A 93 0.06 5.16 -12.26
N SER A 94 0.66 4.48 -11.27
CA SER A 94 -0.02 3.42 -10.51
C SER A 94 -0.72 4.01 -9.29
N PRO A 95 -2.01 3.71 -9.07
CA PRO A 95 -2.74 4.10 -7.87
C PRO A 95 -2.44 3.19 -6.66
N VAL A 96 -1.58 2.18 -6.84
CA VAL A 96 -1.17 1.22 -5.80
C VAL A 96 0.21 1.58 -5.27
N ARG A 97 0.38 1.55 -3.94
CA ARG A 97 1.69 1.65 -3.28
C ARG A 97 1.83 0.57 -2.22
N TYR A 98 3.01 -0.05 -2.19
CA TYR A 98 3.43 -0.98 -1.13
C TYR A 98 4.19 -0.25 -0.04
N PHE A 99 4.06 -0.73 1.20
CA PHE A 99 4.68 -0.18 2.41
C PHE A 99 5.38 -1.30 3.20
N PRO A 100 6.73 -1.32 3.21
CA PRO A 100 7.71 -0.53 2.44
C PRO A 100 7.53 -0.68 0.93
N GLN A 101 8.38 0.05 0.15
CA GLN A 101 8.36 -0.09 -1.31
C GLN A 101 8.55 -1.56 -1.71
N PHE A 102 7.94 -1.95 -2.84
CA PHE A 102 7.79 -3.36 -3.19
C PHE A 102 9.13 -4.09 -3.39
N SER A 103 10.16 -3.41 -3.91
CA SER A 103 11.51 -3.98 -4.00
C SER A 103 12.10 -4.37 -2.65
N ASP A 104 11.81 -3.60 -1.59
CA ASP A 104 12.25 -3.91 -0.23
C ASP A 104 11.45 -5.08 0.36
N VAL A 105 10.15 -5.16 0.06
CA VAL A 105 9.32 -6.32 0.43
C VAL A 105 9.84 -7.60 -0.22
N LEU A 106 10.15 -7.56 -1.52
CA LEU A 106 10.73 -8.71 -2.26
C LEU A 106 12.10 -9.14 -1.72
N ALA A 107 12.87 -8.19 -1.20
CA ALA A 107 14.18 -8.44 -0.58
C ALA A 107 14.09 -8.87 0.88
N GLY A 108 12.89 -8.88 1.49
CA GLY A 108 12.70 -9.13 2.92
C GLY A 108 13.20 -7.98 3.81
N ASN A 109 13.50 -6.81 3.24
CA ASN A 109 14.00 -5.64 3.94
C ASN A 109 12.86 -4.74 4.43
N LEU A 110 12.13 -5.20 5.44
CA LEU A 110 10.95 -4.50 5.95
C LEU A 110 11.28 -3.36 6.92
N VAL A 111 12.55 -3.24 7.33
CA VAL A 111 13.06 -2.21 8.24
C VAL A 111 14.28 -1.57 7.61
N ASN A 112 14.14 -0.36 7.12
CA ASN A 112 15.25 0.40 6.57
C ASN A 112 15.17 1.88 6.99
N THR A 113 16.18 2.67 6.62
CA THR A 113 16.32 4.07 7.06
C THR A 113 15.11 4.96 6.71
N TRP A 114 14.39 4.66 5.64
CA TRP A 114 13.37 5.55 5.10
C TRP A 114 11.96 4.97 5.09
N GLU A 115 11.84 3.66 5.24
CA GLU A 115 10.55 2.97 5.28
C GLU A 115 10.63 1.78 6.23
N THR A 116 9.74 1.72 7.22
CA THR A 116 9.81 0.72 8.27
C THR A 116 8.42 0.29 8.70
N VAL A 117 8.16 -1.01 8.69
CA VAL A 117 6.94 -1.57 9.27
C VAL A 117 6.95 -1.42 10.79
N SER A 118 5.77 -1.24 11.36
CA SER A 118 5.63 -1.10 12.82
C SER A 118 5.63 -2.47 13.51
N THR A 119 6.43 -2.62 14.55
CA THR A 119 6.42 -3.79 15.45
C THR A 119 5.67 -3.54 16.76
N VAL A 120 5.02 -2.38 16.85
CA VAL A 120 4.15 -1.99 17.98
C VAL A 120 2.78 -1.61 17.46
N ALA A 121 1.76 -1.80 18.29
CA ALA A 121 0.40 -1.40 17.95
C ALA A 121 0.30 0.12 17.81
N ARG A 122 -0.29 0.59 16.71
CA ARG A 122 -0.54 2.01 16.44
C ARG A 122 -1.47 2.19 15.24
N SER A 123 -1.99 3.39 15.06
CA SER A 123 -2.63 3.82 13.82
C SER A 123 -1.62 4.49 12.88
N LEU A 124 -1.83 4.30 11.58
CA LEU A 124 -1.07 4.93 10.50
C LEU A 124 -2.08 5.64 9.60
N ALA A 125 -2.02 6.97 9.55
CA ALA A 125 -2.89 7.78 8.70
C ALA A 125 -2.23 7.99 7.33
N PHE A 126 -2.99 7.79 6.25
CA PHE A 126 -2.51 7.96 4.88
C PHE A 126 -3.41 8.90 4.10
N ALA A 127 -2.80 9.71 3.25
CA ALA A 127 -3.46 10.53 2.25
C ALA A 127 -3.12 10.03 0.85
N PHE A 128 -4.14 9.92 0.02
CA PHE A 128 -4.02 9.60 -1.40
C PHE A 128 -4.36 10.83 -2.21
N THR A 129 -3.43 11.30 -3.02
CA THR A 129 -3.60 12.47 -3.88
C THR A 129 -3.63 12.06 -5.34
N VAL A 130 -4.66 12.50 -6.05
CA VAL A 130 -4.81 12.37 -7.51
C VAL A 130 -4.56 13.73 -8.15
N ARG A 131 -3.79 13.75 -9.24
CA ARG A 131 -3.50 14.93 -10.05
C ARG A 131 -3.89 14.65 -11.49
N ASP A 132 -4.59 15.57 -12.13
CA ASP A 132 -4.99 15.47 -13.54
C ASP A 132 -3.87 15.86 -14.52
N ASN A 133 -2.83 16.55 -14.02
CA ASN A 133 -1.68 17.04 -14.79
C ASN A 133 -2.07 17.86 -16.03
N ASN A 134 -3.23 18.50 -16.00
CA ASN A 134 -3.70 19.32 -17.11
C ASN A 134 -2.79 20.55 -17.27
N THR A 135 -2.28 20.76 -18.49
CA THR A 135 -1.41 21.88 -18.86
C THR A 135 -2.15 22.98 -19.62
N GLY A 136 -3.46 22.86 -19.77
CA GLY A 136 -4.30 23.83 -20.45
C GLY A 136 -4.41 25.16 -19.69
N VAL A 137 -5.16 26.09 -20.24
CA VAL A 137 -5.31 27.48 -19.76
C VAL A 137 -5.77 27.57 -18.30
N TYR A 138 -6.50 26.56 -17.84
CA TYR A 138 -7.07 26.53 -16.48
C TYR A 138 -6.19 25.73 -15.48
N GLY A 139 -5.06 25.21 -15.95
CA GLY A 139 -4.09 24.50 -15.09
C GLY A 139 -4.58 23.17 -14.53
N GLY A 140 -3.66 22.42 -13.94
CA GLY A 140 -3.94 21.14 -13.29
C GLY A 140 -4.68 21.27 -11.97
N GLN A 141 -5.56 20.32 -11.69
CA GLN A 141 -6.30 20.18 -10.46
C GLN A 141 -5.85 18.97 -9.66
N THR A 142 -6.06 19.02 -8.34
CA THR A 142 -5.77 17.91 -7.43
C THR A 142 -6.98 17.62 -6.55
N ASN A 143 -7.10 16.37 -6.15
CA ASN A 143 -8.04 15.96 -5.12
C ASN A 143 -7.39 14.90 -4.24
N SER A 144 -7.85 14.77 -2.99
CA SER A 144 -7.29 13.80 -2.05
C SER A 144 -8.36 13.15 -1.20
N ALA A 145 -8.10 11.92 -0.78
CA ALA A 145 -8.87 11.18 0.20
C ALA A 145 -7.93 10.55 1.22
N ALA A 146 -8.44 10.22 2.40
CA ALA A 146 -7.65 9.64 3.48
C ALA A 146 -8.16 8.27 3.88
N THR A 147 -7.25 7.43 4.37
CA THR A 147 -7.55 6.14 5.00
C THR A 147 -6.64 5.90 6.19
N VAL A 148 -6.97 4.92 7.02
CA VAL A 148 -6.20 4.53 8.20
C VAL A 148 -5.89 3.05 8.14
N VAL A 149 -4.65 2.70 8.44
CA VAL A 149 -4.22 1.32 8.70
C VAL A 149 -3.95 1.20 10.19
N THR A 150 -4.66 0.30 10.87
CA THR A 150 -4.45 0.02 12.27
C THR A 150 -3.51 -1.17 12.41
N VAL A 151 -2.40 -0.99 13.11
CA VAL A 151 -1.46 -2.05 13.43
C VAL A 151 -1.78 -2.59 14.83
N VAL A 152 -1.95 -3.90 14.96
CA VAL A 152 -2.25 -4.57 16.24
C VAL A 152 -1.22 -5.66 16.51
N ASP A 153 -0.94 -5.91 17.78
CA ASP A 153 -0.16 -7.09 18.17
C ASP A 153 -1.09 -8.30 18.25
N ALA A 154 -1.07 -9.08 17.20
CA ALA A 154 -1.88 -10.28 17.05
C ALA A 154 -1.05 -11.58 17.18
N GLY A 155 0.18 -11.49 17.74
CA GLY A 155 1.07 -12.64 17.91
C GLY A 155 2.17 -12.74 16.85
N GLY A 156 2.52 -11.64 16.20
CA GLY A 156 3.63 -11.55 15.26
C GLY A 156 3.24 -11.08 13.85
N ALA A 157 4.14 -11.26 12.90
CA ALA A 157 3.96 -10.85 11.52
C ALA A 157 3.23 -11.92 10.67
N PHE A 158 2.34 -11.50 9.78
CA PHE A 158 1.86 -12.34 8.70
C PHE A 158 2.98 -12.48 7.66
N ALA A 159 3.46 -13.68 7.42
CA ALA A 159 4.59 -13.92 6.54
C ALA A 159 4.54 -15.32 5.92
N ILE A 160 4.97 -15.46 4.67
CA ILE A 160 5.16 -16.75 4.01
C ILE A 160 6.33 -17.47 4.69
N THR A 161 6.14 -18.73 5.07
CA THR A 161 7.14 -19.59 5.72
C THR A 161 7.69 -20.68 4.79
N ASN A 162 6.95 -21.02 3.71
CA ASN A 162 7.43 -21.87 2.64
C ASN A 162 6.74 -21.49 1.31
N PRO A 163 7.49 -21.11 0.24
CA PRO A 163 8.94 -20.94 0.18
C PRO A 163 9.39 -19.65 0.88
N SER A 164 10.41 -19.71 1.72
CA SER A 164 10.90 -18.57 2.49
C SER A 164 12.38 -18.25 2.28
N THR A 165 13.10 -19.10 1.55
CA THR A 165 14.53 -18.92 1.27
C THR A 165 14.76 -18.65 -0.21
N ALA A 166 15.88 -17.99 -0.54
CA ALA A 166 16.31 -17.84 -1.91
C ALA A 166 16.66 -19.21 -2.54
N ASN A 167 16.51 -19.31 -3.86
CA ASN A 167 16.88 -20.48 -4.65
C ASN A 167 16.06 -21.76 -4.38
N VAL A 168 14.85 -21.64 -3.83
CA VAL A 168 13.89 -22.75 -3.83
C VAL A 168 13.53 -23.08 -5.28
N SER A 169 13.66 -24.34 -5.66
CA SER A 169 13.31 -24.83 -6.98
C SER A 169 12.19 -25.87 -6.86
N TRP A 170 11.10 -25.61 -7.54
CA TRP A 170 9.95 -26.51 -7.65
C TRP A 170 9.72 -26.90 -9.10
N ASN A 171 9.37 -28.13 -9.37
CA ASN A 171 9.09 -28.58 -10.73
C ASN A 171 7.79 -27.96 -11.25
N ALA A 172 7.82 -27.44 -12.48
CA ALA A 172 6.61 -26.97 -13.15
C ALA A 172 5.57 -28.11 -13.27
N GLY A 173 4.31 -27.77 -13.06
CA GLY A 173 3.20 -28.74 -13.06
C GLY A 173 3.12 -29.62 -11.80
N SER A 174 4.05 -29.49 -10.85
CA SER A 174 4.02 -30.28 -9.63
C SER A 174 3.07 -29.71 -8.58
N THR A 175 2.64 -30.57 -7.67
CA THR A 175 1.90 -30.18 -6.47
C THR A 175 2.90 -29.78 -5.39
N GLN A 176 2.67 -28.60 -4.76
CA GLN A 176 3.52 -28.05 -3.71
C GLN A 176 2.68 -27.53 -2.55
N THR A 177 3.28 -27.45 -1.37
CA THR A 177 2.62 -26.88 -0.20
C THR A 177 3.20 -25.50 0.09
N VAL A 178 2.35 -24.47 0.04
CA VAL A 178 2.65 -23.13 0.50
C VAL A 178 2.24 -23.01 1.96
N THR A 179 3.14 -22.49 2.81
CA THR A 179 2.81 -22.27 4.22
C THR A 179 3.09 -20.81 4.63
N TRP A 180 2.34 -20.35 5.63
CA TRP A 180 2.48 -18.99 6.17
C TRP A 180 2.17 -18.91 7.65
N SER A 181 2.70 -17.90 8.32
CA SER A 181 2.28 -17.54 9.68
C SER A 181 0.96 -16.78 9.61
N VAL A 182 -0.08 -17.31 10.21
CA VAL A 182 -1.40 -16.66 10.29
C VAL A 182 -1.37 -15.42 11.18
N ALA A 183 -0.47 -15.38 12.17
CA ALA A 183 -0.26 -14.24 13.08
C ALA A 183 -1.56 -13.68 13.68
N GLY A 184 -2.50 -14.55 14.06
CA GLY A 184 -3.77 -14.15 14.65
C GLY A 184 -4.70 -13.35 13.74
N THR A 185 -4.44 -13.31 12.42
CA THR A 185 -5.23 -12.51 11.44
C THR A 185 -6.68 -12.99 11.26
N THR A 186 -7.02 -14.19 11.70
CA THR A 186 -8.41 -14.69 11.72
C THR A 186 -9.26 -14.08 12.84
N GLY A 187 -8.64 -13.36 13.76
CA GLY A 187 -9.26 -12.65 14.87
C GLY A 187 -8.61 -11.27 15.07
N SER A 188 -8.53 -10.83 16.34
CA SER A 188 -7.82 -9.61 16.77
C SER A 188 -8.26 -8.31 16.04
N GLY A 189 -9.51 -8.28 15.54
CA GLY A 189 -10.03 -7.14 14.78
C GLY A 189 -9.56 -7.07 13.32
N ILE A 190 -8.74 -8.04 12.86
CA ILE A 190 -8.32 -8.20 11.47
C ILE A 190 -9.38 -9.02 10.72
N ASN A 191 -9.80 -10.17 11.28
CA ASN A 191 -10.90 -11.01 10.85
C ASN A 191 -10.79 -11.52 9.40
N THR A 192 -9.56 -11.77 8.93
CA THR A 192 -9.28 -12.35 7.61
C THR A 192 -9.46 -13.87 7.68
N ALA A 193 -10.63 -14.36 7.31
CA ALA A 193 -10.94 -15.78 7.32
C ALA A 193 -10.33 -16.53 6.12
N ASN A 194 -10.22 -15.86 4.98
CA ASN A 194 -9.74 -16.45 3.73
C ASN A 194 -8.65 -15.60 3.09
N VAL A 195 -7.81 -16.27 2.29
CA VAL A 195 -6.71 -15.65 1.55
C VAL A 195 -6.68 -16.14 0.10
N ASN A 196 -6.10 -15.33 -0.78
CA ASN A 196 -5.69 -15.75 -2.11
C ASN A 196 -4.18 -16.01 -2.12
N ILE A 197 -3.78 -17.07 -2.81
CA ILE A 197 -2.38 -17.37 -3.09
C ILE A 197 -2.12 -17.07 -4.57
N LEU A 198 -1.24 -16.13 -4.83
CA LEU A 198 -0.94 -15.61 -6.16
C LEU A 198 0.50 -15.92 -6.54
N LEU A 199 0.74 -16.15 -7.83
CA LEU A 199 2.06 -16.41 -8.39
C LEU A 199 2.40 -15.35 -9.43
N SER A 200 3.59 -14.82 -9.30
CA SER A 200 4.32 -14.05 -10.30
C SER A 200 5.35 -14.93 -11.00
N THR A 201 5.55 -14.72 -12.29
CA THR A 201 6.62 -15.32 -13.09
C THR A 201 7.61 -14.29 -13.66
N ASP A 202 7.42 -13.02 -13.30
CA ASP A 202 8.17 -11.86 -13.79
C ASP A 202 8.97 -11.13 -12.68
N GLY A 203 9.37 -11.86 -11.65
CA GLY A 203 10.15 -11.32 -10.53
C GLY A 203 9.33 -10.54 -9.49
N GLY A 204 8.00 -10.60 -9.59
CA GLY A 204 7.08 -9.88 -8.70
C GLY A 204 6.54 -8.58 -9.31
N ALA A 205 6.82 -8.29 -10.58
CA ALA A 205 6.26 -7.10 -11.23
C ALA A 205 4.73 -7.19 -11.34
N THR A 206 4.21 -8.38 -11.65
CA THR A 206 2.77 -8.67 -11.65
C THR A 206 2.48 -10.03 -11.01
N PHE A 207 1.24 -10.24 -10.55
CA PHE A 207 0.77 -11.50 -9.95
C PHE A 207 -0.52 -11.99 -10.64
N PRO A 208 -0.44 -12.37 -11.93
CA PRO A 208 -1.64 -12.69 -12.70
C PRO A 208 -2.17 -14.12 -12.47
N ILE A 209 -1.38 -15.00 -11.84
CA ILE A 209 -1.73 -16.42 -11.70
C ILE A 209 -2.27 -16.65 -10.30
N VAL A 210 -3.51 -17.12 -10.21
CA VAL A 210 -4.14 -17.51 -8.95
C VAL A 210 -3.86 -18.99 -8.73
N LEU A 211 -3.06 -19.33 -7.70
CA LEU A 211 -2.78 -20.71 -7.31
C LEU A 211 -3.90 -21.26 -6.42
N ALA A 212 -4.44 -20.44 -5.52
CA ALA A 212 -5.62 -20.76 -4.73
C ALA A 212 -6.42 -19.48 -4.49
N ALA A 213 -7.73 -19.53 -4.65
CA ALA A 213 -8.66 -18.42 -4.44
C ALA A 213 -9.53 -18.66 -3.23
N GLY A 214 -9.57 -17.71 -2.29
CA GLY A 214 -10.43 -17.76 -1.12
C GLY A 214 -10.21 -18.99 -0.23
N THR A 215 -8.97 -19.53 -0.18
CA THR A 215 -8.65 -20.66 0.71
C THR A 215 -8.65 -20.22 2.18
N THR A 216 -8.86 -21.16 3.08
CA THR A 216 -8.89 -20.87 4.53
C THR A 216 -7.55 -20.29 4.98
N ASN A 217 -7.61 -19.27 5.82
CA ASN A 217 -6.41 -18.68 6.42
C ASN A 217 -5.96 -19.48 7.65
N ASP A 218 -5.52 -20.73 7.44
CA ASP A 218 -5.09 -21.66 8.48
C ASP A 218 -3.58 -21.91 8.52
N GLY A 219 -2.83 -21.28 7.59
CA GLY A 219 -1.37 -21.32 7.55
C GLY A 219 -0.79 -22.31 6.53
N SER A 220 -1.60 -23.04 5.75
CA SER A 220 -1.12 -24.02 4.79
C SER A 220 -2.11 -24.25 3.66
N GLU A 221 -1.62 -24.36 2.43
CA GLU A 221 -2.42 -24.76 1.27
C GLU A 221 -1.59 -25.54 0.27
N THR A 222 -2.22 -26.57 -0.32
CA THR A 222 -1.64 -27.37 -1.38
C THR A 222 -2.05 -26.81 -2.74
N VAL A 223 -1.06 -26.39 -3.54
CA VAL A 223 -1.28 -25.75 -4.83
C VAL A 223 -0.65 -26.56 -5.97
N ILE A 224 -1.24 -26.46 -7.16
CA ILE A 224 -0.65 -27.02 -8.39
C ILE A 224 0.02 -25.88 -9.15
N LEU A 225 1.31 -26.02 -9.41
CA LEU A 225 2.08 -25.03 -10.16
C LEU A 225 1.73 -25.07 -11.65
N PRO A 226 1.84 -23.93 -12.36
CA PRO A 226 1.74 -23.93 -13.82
C PRO A 226 2.80 -24.83 -14.48
N SER A 227 2.47 -25.36 -15.64
CA SER A 227 3.41 -26.16 -16.44
C SER A 227 4.51 -25.32 -17.13
N THR A 228 4.37 -24.02 -17.15
CA THR A 228 5.35 -23.09 -17.74
C THR A 228 6.42 -22.73 -16.70
N PRO A 229 7.70 -23.09 -16.88
CA PRO A 229 8.75 -22.78 -15.94
C PRO A 229 9.14 -21.29 -15.98
N SER A 230 9.57 -20.77 -14.85
CA SER A 230 10.20 -19.45 -14.74
C SER A 230 11.25 -19.45 -13.64
N ALA A 231 12.38 -18.79 -13.89
CA ALA A 231 13.47 -18.64 -12.93
C ALA A 231 13.24 -17.48 -11.94
N THR A 232 12.20 -16.69 -12.13
CA THR A 232 11.93 -15.45 -11.35
C THR A 232 10.59 -15.48 -10.62
N CYS A 233 10.12 -16.68 -10.25
CA CYS A 233 8.85 -16.83 -9.55
C CYS A 233 8.85 -16.13 -8.19
N ARG A 234 7.68 -15.58 -7.83
CA ARG A 234 7.37 -15.04 -6.50
C ARG A 234 5.95 -15.43 -6.10
N ILE A 235 5.76 -15.73 -4.83
CA ILE A 235 4.42 -16.01 -4.26
C ILE A 235 4.01 -14.81 -3.41
N MET A 236 2.75 -14.44 -3.51
CA MET A 236 2.09 -13.45 -2.66
C MET A 236 0.83 -14.07 -2.06
N ILE A 237 0.61 -13.80 -0.77
CA ILE A 237 -0.65 -14.15 -0.09
C ILE A 237 -1.32 -12.84 0.29
N GLU A 238 -2.58 -12.69 -0.09
CA GLU A 238 -3.38 -11.51 0.23
C GLU A 238 -4.74 -11.88 0.83
N ALA A 239 -5.24 -11.02 1.70
CA ALA A 239 -6.57 -11.16 2.29
C ALA A 239 -7.67 -11.05 1.23
N VAL A 240 -8.78 -11.79 1.44
CA VAL A 240 -10.01 -11.71 0.63
C VAL A 240 -11.04 -10.82 1.33
#